data_f7c5daf94e1a1a7b704296681f5a6d4e
#
_entry.id   f7c5daf94e1a1a7b704296681f5a6d4e
#
_cell.length_a   1.000
_cell.length_b   1.000
_cell.length_c   1.000
_cell.angle_alpha   90.00
_cell.angle_beta   90.00
_cell.angle_gamma   90.00
#
_symmetry.space_group_name_H-M   'P 1'
#
loop_
_entity.id
_entity.type
_entity.pdbx_description
1 polymer ?
#
loop_
_entity_poly.entity_id
_entity_poly.type
_entity_poly.pdbx_seq_one_letter_code
_entity_poly.pdbx_strand_id
1 'polypeptide(L)'
;MNKKYIIVLSLFAGLCLPTTTQESNEEQTDKFVGQTIDVGAERLLTREEATGSVSVISSETTDRRSAKNIGNSIIGQGNGLISLQSGGRYADVNPTFYIRGLQTLNGKNSPLVMIDGIQRDIVSIAPEEVESVIVLKDAAAVALYGYKGINGAINIVTKRGKYNSRSVKVTYDHLFTSLANKPKFVDAYTYGLAVNEARINDGLTGRYSNQELNALRDGTMPYLYPNVNWVDETFRDNAMTNKYNIEFRGGGEKFRYYT
;
A
#
# COMPACT_ATOMS: atom_id res chain seq x y z
N MET A 1 -4.70 -18.48 22.09
CA MET A 1 -5.21 -17.68 20.96
C MET A 1 -5.36 -16.23 21.42
N ASN A 2 -4.30 -15.43 21.36
CA ASN A 2 -4.32 -14.03 21.78
C ASN A 2 -4.49 -13.13 20.56
N LYS A 3 -5.68 -12.56 20.44
CA LYS A 3 -5.96 -11.48 19.48
C LYS A 3 -5.25 -10.21 19.96
N LYS A 4 -4.18 -9.81 19.29
CA LYS A 4 -3.55 -8.50 19.51
C LYS A 4 -4.32 -7.47 18.67
N TYR A 5 -5.03 -6.60 19.35
CA TYR A 5 -5.74 -5.47 18.76
C TYR A 5 -4.71 -4.40 18.34
N ILE A 6 -4.81 -3.96 17.12
CA ILE A 6 -4.10 -2.76 16.64
C ILE A 6 -4.94 -1.56 17.10
N ILE A 7 -4.47 -0.85 18.10
CA ILE A 7 -5.08 0.41 18.53
C ILE A 7 -4.49 1.52 17.66
N VAL A 8 -5.30 2.02 16.74
CA VAL A 8 -5.00 3.27 16.02
C VAL A 8 -5.54 4.41 16.89
N LEU A 9 -4.66 5.05 17.63
CA LEU A 9 -5.00 6.24 18.40
C LEU A 9 -4.79 7.47 17.50
N SER A 10 -5.86 7.93 16.85
CA SER A 10 -5.87 9.22 16.16
C SER A 10 -6.31 10.30 17.16
N LEU A 11 -5.37 11.15 17.58
CA LEU A 11 -5.69 12.34 18.37
C LEU A 11 -6.19 13.44 17.43
N PHE A 12 -7.51 13.56 17.30
CA PHE A 12 -8.13 14.72 16.64
C PHE A 12 -8.18 15.89 17.62
N ALA A 13 -7.32 16.88 17.43
CA ALA A 13 -7.49 18.22 18.01
C ALA A 13 -8.13 19.11 16.94
N GLY A 14 -9.43 18.99 16.76
CA GLY A 14 -10.22 19.88 15.91
C GLY A 14 -11.16 20.72 16.78
N LEU A 15 -10.86 21.99 16.94
CA LEU A 15 -11.87 22.97 17.36
C LEU A 15 -12.87 23.13 16.21
N CYS A 16 -13.98 22.41 16.27
CA CYS A 16 -15.16 22.72 15.49
C CYS A 16 -16.37 22.54 16.41
N LEU A 17 -17.14 23.62 16.56
CA LEU A 17 -18.37 23.66 17.31
C LEU A 17 -19.39 22.68 16.74
N PRO A 18 -20.22 22.02 17.57
CA PRO A 18 -21.06 20.93 17.12
C PRO A 18 -22.33 21.45 16.46
N THR A 19 -22.55 21.04 15.22
CA THR A 19 -23.92 20.92 14.70
C THR A 19 -24.26 19.43 14.65
N THR A 20 -25.06 19.02 15.60
CA THR A 20 -25.69 17.70 15.68
C THR A 20 -26.60 17.50 14.49
N THR A 21 -26.26 16.54 13.64
CA THR A 21 -27.26 15.83 12.85
C THR A 21 -26.86 14.37 12.81
N GLN A 22 -27.64 13.56 13.49
CA GLN A 22 -27.58 12.11 13.50
C GLN A 22 -28.24 11.66 12.19
N GLU A 23 -27.44 11.27 11.21
CA GLU A 23 -27.93 10.64 9.98
C GLU A 23 -27.59 9.16 9.96
N SER A 24 -28.63 8.39 9.73
CA SER A 24 -28.72 6.94 9.75
C SER A 24 -27.92 6.26 8.64
N ASN A 25 -27.48 5.02 8.90
CA ASN A 25 -26.66 4.15 8.07
C ASN A 25 -27.25 3.68 6.71
N GLU A 26 -28.28 4.31 6.19
CA GLU A 26 -28.90 3.95 4.90
C GLU A 26 -28.36 4.75 3.70
N GLU A 27 -27.51 5.76 3.90
CA GLU A 27 -27.12 6.71 2.84
C GLU A 27 -25.81 6.37 2.09
N GLN A 28 -25.21 5.22 2.31
CA GLN A 28 -23.93 4.90 1.62
C GLN A 28 -24.10 4.43 0.16
N THR A 29 -25.29 4.05 -0.25
CA THR A 29 -25.55 3.61 -1.64
C THR A 29 -25.98 4.74 -2.57
N ASP A 30 -26.53 5.83 -2.07
CA ASP A 30 -27.09 6.91 -2.89
C ASP A 30 -26.14 8.09 -3.14
N LYS A 31 -24.98 8.15 -2.47
CA LYS A 31 -24.01 9.25 -2.67
C LYS A 31 -23.35 9.29 -4.05
N PHE A 32 -23.63 8.32 -4.91
CA PHE A 32 -23.05 8.26 -6.26
C PHE A 32 -24.01 8.70 -7.38
N VAL A 33 -25.26 9.02 -7.06
CA VAL A 33 -26.22 9.56 -8.04
C VAL A 33 -25.87 11.02 -8.28
N GLY A 34 -25.48 11.36 -9.52
CA GLY A 34 -25.14 12.72 -9.93
C GLY A 34 -23.70 13.15 -9.71
N GLN A 35 -22.80 12.30 -9.21
CA GLN A 35 -21.38 12.61 -9.19
C GLN A 35 -20.78 12.47 -10.58
N THR A 36 -20.17 13.56 -11.05
CA THR A 36 -19.35 13.57 -12.26
C THR A 36 -18.05 12.83 -12.01
N ILE A 37 -17.77 11.84 -12.85
CA ILE A 37 -16.54 11.04 -12.81
C ILE A 37 -15.60 11.67 -13.85
N ASP A 38 -14.45 12.17 -13.40
CA ASP A 38 -13.39 12.62 -14.29
C ASP A 38 -12.66 11.39 -14.86
N VAL A 39 -13.12 10.91 -15.99
CA VAL A 39 -12.54 9.72 -16.65
C VAL A 39 -11.16 9.98 -17.29
N GLY A 40 -10.60 11.16 -17.09
CA GLY A 40 -9.38 11.62 -17.76
C GLY A 40 -9.69 12.34 -19.08
N ALA A 41 -8.71 13.08 -19.58
CA ALA A 41 -8.84 13.90 -20.78
C ALA A 41 -9.95 14.97 -20.69
N GLU A 42 -10.13 15.58 -19.48
CA GLU A 42 -11.12 16.64 -19.22
C GLU A 42 -12.60 16.25 -19.46
N ARG A 43 -12.87 14.97 -19.60
CA ARG A 43 -14.23 14.49 -19.83
C ARG A 43 -14.88 14.06 -18.53
N LEU A 44 -15.79 14.89 -18.05
CA LEU A 44 -16.65 14.57 -16.91
C LEU A 44 -17.85 13.79 -17.44
N LEU A 45 -17.99 12.55 -16.99
CA LEU A 45 -19.17 11.71 -17.25
C LEU A 45 -19.91 11.50 -15.93
N THR A 46 -21.25 11.51 -15.99
CA THR A 46 -22.02 10.98 -14.88
C THR A 46 -21.95 9.46 -14.90
N ARG A 47 -22.19 8.81 -13.74
CA ARG A 47 -22.20 7.36 -13.66
C ARG A 47 -23.20 6.71 -14.62
N GLU A 48 -24.29 7.40 -14.89
CA GLU A 48 -25.36 6.97 -15.79
C GLU A 48 -24.94 7.04 -17.26
N GLU A 49 -24.08 8.00 -17.61
CA GLU A 49 -23.52 8.14 -18.96
C GLU A 49 -22.34 7.22 -19.22
N ALA A 50 -21.73 6.68 -18.16
CA ALA A 50 -20.62 5.75 -18.28
C ALA A 50 -21.11 4.37 -18.74
N THR A 51 -21.08 4.12 -20.03
CA THR A 51 -21.45 2.81 -20.62
C THR A 51 -20.45 1.70 -20.31
N GLY A 52 -19.24 2.07 -19.88
CA GLY A 52 -18.18 1.13 -19.50
C GLY A 52 -18.18 0.77 -18.00
N SER A 53 -17.53 -0.34 -17.69
CA SER A 53 -17.35 -0.74 -16.28
C SER A 53 -16.29 0.13 -15.61
N VAL A 54 -16.71 1.03 -14.72
CA VAL A 54 -15.85 1.95 -13.98
C VAL A 54 -15.99 1.70 -12.47
N SER A 55 -14.89 1.78 -11.74
CA SER A 55 -14.87 1.75 -10.28
C SER A 55 -14.18 3.00 -9.76
N VAL A 56 -14.81 3.71 -8.83
CA VAL A 56 -14.27 4.95 -8.24
C VAL A 56 -13.94 4.68 -6.78
N ILE A 57 -12.74 5.07 -6.39
CA ILE A 57 -12.22 5.03 -5.02
C ILE A 57 -12.05 6.49 -4.58
N SER A 58 -12.79 6.94 -3.59
CA SER A 58 -12.74 8.33 -3.10
C SER A 58 -11.55 8.57 -2.18
N SER A 59 -11.15 9.84 -2.05
CA SER A 59 -10.12 10.28 -1.10
C SER A 59 -10.44 9.89 0.34
N GLU A 60 -11.70 9.87 0.73
CA GLU A 60 -12.12 9.45 2.06
C GLU A 60 -11.69 8.00 2.36
N THR A 61 -11.77 7.12 1.36
CA THR A 61 -11.34 5.72 1.50
C THR A 61 -9.81 5.59 1.56
N THR A 62 -9.09 6.41 0.80
CA THR A 62 -7.62 6.41 0.79
C THR A 62 -7.05 7.07 2.05
N ASP A 63 -7.65 8.16 2.52
CA ASP A 63 -7.22 8.91 3.71
C ASP A 63 -7.37 8.09 5.01
N ARG A 64 -8.36 7.18 5.08
CA ARG A 64 -8.53 6.27 6.23
C ARG A 64 -7.39 5.26 6.40
N ARG A 65 -6.58 5.09 5.37
CA ARG A 65 -5.43 4.19 5.38
C ARG A 65 -4.15 5.00 5.38
N SER A 66 -3.50 5.10 6.53
CA SER A 66 -2.17 5.68 6.57
C SER A 66 -1.19 4.77 5.82
N ALA A 67 -1.02 5.05 4.53
CA ALA A 67 -0.14 4.32 3.65
C ALA A 67 1.00 5.22 3.16
N LYS A 68 2.13 4.61 2.81
CA LYS A 68 3.31 5.34 2.35
C LYS A 68 3.09 5.91 0.93
N ASN A 69 2.40 5.16 0.08
CA ASN A 69 2.09 5.55 -1.28
C ASN A 69 0.64 5.21 -1.63
N ILE A 70 0.13 5.81 -2.69
CA ILE A 70 -1.25 5.60 -3.13
C ILE A 70 -1.52 4.15 -3.54
N GLY A 71 -0.53 3.45 -4.10
CA GLY A 71 -0.67 2.04 -4.46
C GLY A 71 -1.06 1.19 -3.25
N ASN A 72 -0.41 1.39 -2.10
CA ASN A 72 -0.75 0.67 -0.88
C ASN A 72 -2.12 1.06 -0.30
N SER A 73 -2.60 2.29 -0.54
CA SER A 73 -3.90 2.74 -0.08
C SER A 73 -5.06 2.08 -0.82
N ILE A 74 -4.89 1.81 -2.11
CA ILE A 74 -5.97 1.29 -2.98
C ILE A 74 -6.08 -0.24 -2.99
N ILE A 75 -5.18 -0.96 -2.30
CA ILE A 75 -5.23 -2.43 -2.20
C ILE A 75 -6.60 -2.88 -1.69
N GLY A 76 -7.30 -3.70 -2.49
CA GLY A 76 -8.60 -4.28 -2.15
C GLY A 76 -9.76 -3.27 -2.10
N GLN A 77 -9.60 -2.06 -2.66
CA GLN A 77 -10.66 -1.04 -2.66
C GLN A 77 -11.43 -0.93 -3.99
N GLY A 78 -10.83 -1.36 -5.08
CA GLY A 78 -11.46 -1.27 -6.40
C GLY A 78 -12.11 -2.59 -6.82
N ASN A 79 -13.38 -2.55 -7.24
CA ASN A 79 -14.01 -3.73 -7.81
C ASN A 79 -13.34 -4.14 -9.11
N GLY A 80 -12.84 -5.40 -9.19
CA GLY A 80 -12.11 -5.93 -10.33
C GLY A 80 -10.65 -5.48 -10.43
N LEU A 81 -10.15 -4.71 -9.45
CA LEU A 81 -8.74 -4.41 -9.28
C LEU A 81 -8.11 -5.49 -8.38
N ILE A 82 -7.25 -6.31 -8.96
CA ILE A 82 -6.49 -7.33 -8.24
C ILE A 82 -5.13 -6.73 -7.90
N SER A 83 -4.75 -6.82 -6.64
CA SER A 83 -3.47 -6.34 -6.14
C SER A 83 -2.67 -7.49 -5.54
N LEU A 84 -1.44 -7.65 -5.99
CA LEU A 84 -0.48 -8.58 -5.43
C LEU A 84 0.63 -7.80 -4.73
N GLN A 85 0.82 -8.09 -3.46
CA GLN A 85 1.92 -7.55 -2.68
C GLN A 85 2.81 -8.70 -2.22
N SER A 86 4.03 -8.76 -2.73
CA SER A 86 5.00 -9.83 -2.45
C SER A 86 5.70 -9.69 -1.09
N GLY A 87 5.54 -8.56 -0.43
CA GLY A 87 6.15 -8.28 0.87
C GLY A 87 5.23 -7.50 1.81
N GLY A 88 5.58 -7.47 3.08
CA GLY A 88 4.91 -6.64 4.07
C GLY A 88 5.29 -5.16 3.94
N ARG A 89 4.65 -4.29 4.73
CA ARG A 89 4.94 -2.85 4.80
C ARG A 89 6.40 -2.51 5.06
N TYR A 90 7.13 -3.42 5.71
CA TYR A 90 8.54 -3.24 6.03
C TYR A 90 9.44 -3.21 4.80
N ALA A 91 9.13 -4.03 3.81
CA ALA A 91 9.95 -4.18 2.61
C ALA A 91 9.75 -3.08 1.57
N ASP A 92 8.87 -2.11 1.84
CA ASP A 92 8.55 -1.00 0.91
C ASP A 92 8.19 -1.49 -0.51
N VAL A 93 7.54 -2.64 -0.58
CA VAL A 93 7.20 -3.28 -1.84
C VAL A 93 5.93 -2.65 -2.39
N ASN A 94 6.06 -2.07 -3.57
CA ASN A 94 4.92 -1.56 -4.30
C ASN A 94 4.05 -2.73 -4.78
N PRO A 95 2.73 -2.65 -4.61
CA PRO A 95 1.83 -3.68 -5.12
C PRO A 95 1.83 -3.69 -6.64
N THR A 96 1.75 -4.87 -7.21
CA THR A 96 1.48 -5.06 -8.63
C THR A 96 -0.03 -5.15 -8.83
N PHE A 97 -0.55 -4.40 -9.81
CA PHE A 97 -1.97 -4.36 -10.10
C PHE A 97 -2.30 -5.08 -11.39
N TYR A 98 -3.47 -5.74 -11.37
CA TYR A 98 -4.10 -6.32 -12.55
C TYR A 98 -5.58 -5.95 -12.55
N ILE A 99 -6.13 -5.68 -13.71
CA ILE A 99 -7.56 -5.42 -13.86
C ILE A 99 -8.19 -6.67 -14.46
N ARG A 100 -9.10 -7.31 -13.69
CA ARG A 100 -9.78 -8.58 -14.03
C ARG A 100 -8.87 -9.79 -14.26
N GLY A 101 -7.60 -9.70 -13.90
CA GLY A 101 -6.63 -10.81 -13.99
C GLY A 101 -5.57 -10.64 -15.07
N LEU A 102 -4.90 -11.73 -15.38
CA LEU A 102 -3.88 -11.80 -16.42
C LEU A 102 -4.55 -11.95 -17.79
N GLN A 103 -4.24 -11.04 -18.71
CA GLN A 103 -4.85 -11.02 -20.04
C GLN A 103 -3.91 -11.53 -21.14
N THR A 104 -2.60 -11.56 -20.87
CA THR A 104 -1.60 -12.04 -21.82
C THR A 104 -0.67 -13.06 -21.17
N LEU A 105 -0.21 -14.05 -21.94
CA LEU A 105 0.76 -15.06 -21.47
C LEU A 105 2.20 -14.54 -21.51
N ASN A 106 2.55 -13.78 -22.53
CA ASN A 106 3.94 -13.34 -22.79
C ASN A 106 4.14 -11.84 -22.79
N GLY A 107 3.09 -11.05 -22.46
CA GLY A 107 3.13 -9.59 -22.45
C GLY A 107 3.09 -8.98 -21.07
N LYS A 108 3.20 -7.66 -21.02
CA LYS A 108 2.98 -6.91 -19.79
C LYS A 108 1.48 -6.92 -19.47
N ASN A 109 1.12 -7.37 -18.28
CA ASN A 109 -0.26 -7.39 -17.78
C ASN A 109 -0.59 -6.19 -16.88
N SER A 110 0.36 -5.28 -16.66
CA SER A 110 0.15 -4.10 -15.82
C SER A 110 -0.83 -3.14 -16.46
N PRO A 111 -1.79 -2.58 -15.71
CA PRO A 111 -2.68 -1.53 -16.21
C PRO A 111 -1.91 -0.25 -16.51
N LEU A 112 -2.46 0.59 -17.35
CA LEU A 112 -1.95 1.93 -17.62
C LEU A 112 -2.24 2.82 -16.39
N VAL A 113 -1.22 3.49 -15.86
CA VAL A 113 -1.41 4.45 -14.75
C VAL A 113 -1.31 5.87 -15.33
N MET A 114 -2.33 6.67 -15.07
CA MET A 114 -2.44 8.06 -15.45
C MET A 114 -2.64 8.92 -14.22
N ILE A 115 -1.93 10.02 -14.11
CA ILE A 115 -2.11 11.04 -13.08
C ILE A 115 -2.42 12.36 -13.77
N ASP A 116 -3.61 12.88 -13.55
CA ASP A 116 -4.13 14.08 -14.23
C ASP A 116 -3.93 14.06 -15.76
N GLY A 117 -4.16 12.91 -16.38
CA GLY A 117 -4.03 12.73 -17.83
C GLY A 117 -2.61 12.47 -18.34
N ILE A 118 -1.61 12.41 -17.47
CA ILE A 118 -0.21 12.15 -17.82
C ILE A 118 0.19 10.75 -17.34
N GLN A 119 0.80 9.94 -18.21
CA GLN A 119 1.31 8.63 -17.82
C GLN A 119 2.50 8.77 -16.86
N ARG A 120 2.33 8.25 -15.63
CA ARG A 120 3.35 8.33 -14.58
C ARG A 120 3.32 7.05 -13.73
N ASP A 121 4.34 6.88 -12.90
CA ASP A 121 4.38 5.80 -11.92
C ASP A 121 3.43 6.12 -10.75
N ILE A 122 2.70 5.10 -10.28
CA ILE A 122 1.76 5.20 -9.15
C ILE A 122 2.43 5.65 -7.85
N VAL A 123 3.71 5.38 -7.68
CA VAL A 123 4.47 5.78 -6.49
C VAL A 123 4.90 7.25 -6.49
N SER A 124 4.72 7.95 -7.62
CA SER A 124 5.18 9.34 -7.77
C SER A 124 4.28 10.37 -7.08
N ILE A 125 3.17 9.95 -6.46
CA ILE A 125 2.20 10.83 -5.81
C ILE A 125 1.92 10.36 -4.38
N ALA A 126 1.78 11.31 -3.47
CA ALA A 126 1.39 11.03 -2.09
C ALA A 126 -0.13 10.75 -2.00
N PRO A 127 -0.57 9.81 -1.13
CA PRO A 127 -2.00 9.52 -0.96
C PRO A 127 -2.85 10.75 -0.62
N GLU A 128 -2.26 11.68 0.13
CA GLU A 128 -2.93 12.90 0.59
C GLU A 128 -3.25 13.89 -0.53
N GLU A 129 -2.52 13.82 -1.65
CA GLU A 129 -2.74 14.67 -2.82
C GLU A 129 -3.87 14.18 -3.72
N VAL A 130 -4.36 12.94 -3.48
CA VAL A 130 -5.34 12.29 -4.34
C VAL A 130 -6.76 12.67 -3.95
N GLU A 131 -7.56 13.12 -4.92
CA GLU A 131 -9.00 13.36 -4.79
C GLU A 131 -9.80 12.09 -5.02
N SER A 132 -9.44 11.35 -6.10
CA SER A 132 -10.09 10.08 -6.43
C SER A 132 -9.19 9.21 -7.30
N VAL A 133 -9.40 7.90 -7.23
CA VAL A 133 -8.79 6.92 -8.13
C VAL A 133 -9.89 6.22 -8.90
N ILE A 134 -9.80 6.29 -10.23
CA ILE A 134 -10.79 5.75 -11.15
C ILE A 134 -10.17 4.57 -11.87
N VAL A 135 -10.77 3.40 -11.71
CA VAL A 135 -10.35 2.17 -12.40
C VAL A 135 -11.24 1.96 -13.62
N LEU A 136 -10.67 2.16 -14.79
CA LEU A 136 -11.30 1.96 -16.08
C LEU A 136 -11.02 0.55 -16.58
N LYS A 137 -12.07 -0.18 -16.87
CA LYS A 137 -12.00 -1.58 -17.26
C LYS A 137 -12.44 -1.75 -18.71
N ASP A 138 -11.90 -2.79 -19.35
CA ASP A 138 -12.34 -3.23 -20.69
C ASP A 138 -12.32 -2.10 -21.76
N ALA A 139 -13.40 -2.06 -22.55
CA ALA A 139 -13.55 -1.12 -23.66
C ALA A 139 -13.45 0.35 -23.23
N ALA A 140 -13.81 0.71 -22.00
CA ALA A 140 -13.72 2.10 -21.53
C ALA A 140 -12.27 2.60 -21.50
N ALA A 141 -11.32 1.77 -21.07
CA ALA A 141 -9.90 2.12 -21.08
C ALA A 141 -9.34 2.17 -22.50
N VAL A 142 -9.74 1.24 -23.37
CA VAL A 142 -9.30 1.21 -24.77
C VAL A 142 -9.86 2.39 -25.55
N ALA A 143 -11.11 2.79 -25.32
CA ALA A 143 -11.73 3.93 -25.97
C ALA A 143 -11.02 5.26 -25.66
N LEU A 144 -10.49 5.41 -24.44
CA LEU A 144 -9.81 6.62 -24.01
C LEU A 144 -8.32 6.63 -24.34
N TYR A 145 -7.64 5.50 -24.17
CA TYR A 145 -6.18 5.43 -24.25
C TYR A 145 -5.65 4.54 -25.38
N GLY A 146 -6.54 4.04 -26.24
CA GLY A 146 -6.18 3.17 -27.37
C GLY A 146 -5.52 1.87 -26.88
N TYR A 147 -4.57 1.36 -27.65
CA TYR A 147 -3.90 0.09 -27.33
C TYR A 147 -3.17 0.08 -25.97
N LYS A 148 -2.78 1.23 -25.44
CA LYS A 148 -2.15 1.34 -24.11
C LYS A 148 -3.10 0.96 -22.99
N GLY A 149 -4.40 1.14 -23.21
CA GLY A 149 -5.45 0.79 -22.24
C GLY A 149 -5.96 -0.65 -22.31
N ILE A 150 -5.32 -1.54 -23.10
CA ILE A 150 -5.80 -2.91 -23.31
C ILE A 150 -5.91 -3.72 -22.00
N ASN A 151 -5.01 -3.50 -21.05
CA ASN A 151 -5.02 -4.12 -19.74
C ASN A 151 -5.84 -3.33 -18.71
N GLY A 152 -6.66 -2.38 -19.16
CA GLY A 152 -7.33 -1.42 -18.31
C GLY A 152 -6.45 -0.24 -17.91
N ALA A 153 -7.05 0.75 -17.24
CA ALA A 153 -6.32 1.94 -16.78
C ALA A 153 -6.73 2.31 -15.36
N ILE A 154 -5.75 2.82 -14.61
CA ILE A 154 -5.92 3.45 -13.29
C ILE A 154 -5.68 4.94 -13.50
N ASN A 155 -6.74 5.73 -13.42
CA ASN A 155 -6.67 7.18 -13.53
C ASN A 155 -6.74 7.81 -12.14
N ILE A 156 -5.72 8.56 -11.76
CA ILE A 156 -5.60 9.24 -10.48
C ILE A 156 -5.86 10.71 -10.72
N VAL A 157 -6.83 11.25 -10.02
CA VAL A 157 -7.18 12.67 -10.04
C VAL A 157 -6.66 13.32 -8.77
N THR A 158 -5.89 14.40 -8.92
CA THR A 158 -5.33 15.11 -7.78
C THR A 158 -6.29 16.16 -7.23
N LYS A 159 -6.16 16.44 -5.93
CA LYS A 159 -6.90 17.50 -5.25
C LYS A 159 -6.56 18.86 -5.86
N ARG A 160 -7.58 19.66 -6.08
CA ARG A 160 -7.45 21.03 -6.61
C ARG A 160 -8.04 22.04 -5.63
N GLY A 161 -7.57 23.27 -5.70
CA GLY A 161 -8.16 24.38 -4.97
C GLY A 161 -9.63 24.57 -5.32
N LYS A 162 -10.42 25.14 -4.38
CA LYS A 162 -11.80 25.53 -4.61
C LYS A 162 -11.90 27.05 -4.69
N TYR A 163 -12.71 27.56 -5.64
CA TYR A 163 -12.97 28.99 -5.73
C TYR A 163 -13.69 29.52 -4.49
N ASN A 164 -13.40 30.76 -4.12
CA ASN A 164 -14.01 31.47 -3.00
C ASN A 164 -14.02 30.69 -1.68
N SER A 165 -12.97 29.89 -1.44
CA SER A 165 -12.83 29.10 -0.22
C SER A 165 -11.40 29.15 0.30
N ARG A 166 -11.23 28.92 1.60
CA ARG A 166 -9.93 28.73 2.25
C ARG A 166 -10.06 27.61 3.27
N SER A 167 -9.19 26.65 3.20
CA SER A 167 -9.12 25.57 4.18
C SER A 167 -7.67 25.21 4.46
N VAL A 168 -7.39 24.90 5.71
CA VAL A 168 -6.12 24.34 6.16
C VAL A 168 -6.42 23.02 6.83
N LYS A 169 -5.77 21.96 6.38
CA LYS A 169 -5.88 20.62 6.98
C LYS A 169 -4.49 20.23 7.50
N VAL A 170 -4.41 19.90 8.77
CA VAL A 170 -3.20 19.37 9.40
C VAL A 170 -3.48 17.94 9.81
N THR A 171 -2.65 17.03 9.34
CA THR A 171 -2.76 15.60 9.67
C THR A 171 -1.47 15.12 10.31
N TYR A 172 -1.61 14.39 11.39
CA TYR A 172 -0.51 13.72 12.06
C TYR A 172 -0.84 12.25 12.22
N ASP A 173 -0.01 11.39 11.64
CA ASP A 173 -0.13 9.95 11.74
C ASP A 173 1.05 9.38 12.51
N HIS A 174 0.75 8.57 13.51
CA HIS A 174 1.73 7.82 14.27
C HIS A 174 1.50 6.33 14.05
N LEU A 175 2.45 5.67 13.39
CA LEU A 175 2.34 4.27 13.03
C LEU A 175 3.32 3.43 13.84
N PHE A 176 2.79 2.39 14.45
CA PHE A 176 3.60 1.30 15.01
C PHE A 176 3.58 0.12 14.03
N THR A 177 4.74 -0.32 13.65
CA THR A 177 4.90 -1.47 12.77
C THR A 177 5.71 -2.54 13.51
N SER A 178 5.23 -3.77 13.50
CA SER A 178 5.94 -4.92 14.05
C SER A 178 6.00 -6.05 13.02
N LEU A 179 7.04 -6.87 13.09
CA LEU A 179 7.13 -8.09 12.30
C LEU A 179 6.04 -9.06 12.74
N ALA A 180 5.13 -9.41 11.82
CA ALA A 180 4.04 -10.35 12.10
C ALA A 180 4.55 -11.77 12.31
N ASN A 181 5.56 -12.15 11.53
CA ASN A 181 6.21 -13.45 11.60
C ASN A 181 7.70 -13.28 11.38
N LYS A 182 8.48 -13.60 12.40
CA LYS A 182 9.93 -13.57 12.37
C LYS A 182 10.42 -15.00 12.07
N PRO A 183 11.24 -15.21 11.03
CA PRO A 183 11.78 -16.53 10.77
C PRO A 183 12.62 -16.99 11.98
N LYS A 184 12.39 -18.20 12.40
CA LYS A 184 13.16 -18.83 13.48
C LYS A 184 14.23 -19.70 12.86
N PHE A 185 15.45 -19.39 13.14
CA PHE A 185 16.59 -20.20 12.74
C PHE A 185 17.04 -21.06 13.93
N VAL A 186 17.58 -22.21 13.63
CA VAL A 186 18.24 -23.07 14.60
C VAL A 186 19.60 -22.47 14.95
N ASP A 187 20.08 -22.73 16.16
CA ASP A 187 21.42 -22.35 16.60
C ASP A 187 22.51 -23.11 15.82
N ALA A 188 23.71 -22.57 15.83
CA ALA A 188 24.83 -23.11 15.05
C ALA A 188 25.21 -24.53 15.46
N TYR A 189 25.06 -24.90 16.74
CA TYR A 189 25.30 -26.26 17.21
C TYR A 189 24.32 -27.27 16.61
N THR A 190 23.01 -26.97 16.71
CA THR A 190 21.94 -27.81 16.15
C THR A 190 22.08 -27.94 14.63
N TYR A 191 22.41 -26.83 13.95
CA TYR A 191 22.69 -26.85 12.51
C TYR A 191 23.89 -27.77 12.19
N GLY A 192 24.97 -27.66 12.95
CA GLY A 192 26.18 -28.51 12.76
C GLY A 192 25.89 -29.99 12.94
N LEU A 193 25.07 -30.36 13.94
CA LEU A 193 24.62 -31.74 14.15
C LEU A 193 23.81 -32.25 12.97
N ALA A 194 22.81 -31.47 12.51
CA ALA A 194 21.95 -31.86 11.42
C ALA A 194 22.74 -32.03 10.10
N VAL A 195 23.72 -31.15 9.83
CA VAL A 195 24.59 -31.28 8.68
C VAL A 195 25.47 -32.56 8.76
N ASN A 196 26.02 -32.85 9.93
CA ASN A 196 26.81 -34.07 10.10
C ASN A 196 25.95 -35.33 9.87
N GLU A 197 24.73 -35.37 10.42
CA GLU A 197 23.80 -36.49 10.27
C GLU A 197 23.40 -36.67 8.80
N ALA A 198 23.07 -35.59 8.12
CA ALA A 198 22.73 -35.63 6.68
C ALA A 198 23.88 -36.20 5.86
N ARG A 199 25.13 -35.73 6.09
CA ARG A 199 26.32 -36.25 5.39
C ARG A 199 26.62 -37.73 5.68
N ILE A 200 26.43 -38.16 6.93
CA ILE A 200 26.60 -39.57 7.29
C ILE A 200 25.58 -40.44 6.57
N ASN A 201 24.33 -39.99 6.48
CA ASN A 201 23.27 -40.68 5.74
C ASN A 201 23.57 -40.78 4.23
N ASP A 202 24.28 -39.81 3.69
CA ASP A 202 24.80 -39.83 2.30
C ASP A 202 26.05 -40.65 2.14
N GLY A 203 26.54 -41.34 3.17
CA GLY A 203 27.76 -42.14 3.15
C GLY A 203 29.07 -41.33 3.19
N LEU A 204 28.98 -40.03 3.55
CA LEU A 204 30.10 -39.12 3.68
C LEU A 204 30.56 -38.96 5.12
N THR A 205 31.78 -38.46 5.32
CA THR A 205 32.25 -38.10 6.67
C THR A 205 31.58 -36.83 7.15
N GLY A 206 31.32 -36.72 8.49
CA GLY A 206 30.80 -35.51 9.08
C GLY A 206 31.68 -34.28 8.74
N ARG A 207 31.04 -33.12 8.58
CA ARG A 207 31.73 -31.86 8.28
C ARG A 207 32.40 -31.23 9.51
N TYR A 208 31.68 -31.30 10.64
CA TYR A 208 32.13 -30.70 11.87
C TYR A 208 32.67 -31.77 12.83
N SER A 209 33.83 -31.56 13.38
CA SER A 209 34.43 -32.41 14.40
C SER A 209 33.71 -32.20 15.76
N ASN A 210 33.89 -33.15 16.70
CA ASN A 210 33.32 -33.01 18.04
C ASN A 210 33.89 -31.80 18.79
N GLN A 211 35.12 -31.37 18.52
CA GLN A 211 35.70 -30.17 19.10
C GLN A 211 34.99 -28.91 18.60
N GLU A 212 34.76 -28.82 17.32
CA GLU A 212 34.05 -27.70 16.70
C GLU A 212 32.57 -27.61 17.19
N LEU A 213 31.89 -28.75 17.25
CA LEU A 213 30.53 -28.80 17.79
C LEU A 213 30.48 -28.37 19.26
N ASN A 214 31.44 -28.80 20.08
CA ASN A 214 31.49 -28.35 21.47
C ASN A 214 31.82 -26.85 21.56
N ALA A 215 32.70 -26.33 20.72
CA ALA A 215 32.99 -24.89 20.69
C ALA A 215 31.77 -24.06 20.29
N LEU A 216 30.96 -24.54 19.34
CA LEU A 216 29.69 -23.92 18.94
C LEU A 216 28.66 -23.95 20.08
N ARG A 217 28.58 -25.06 20.83
CA ARG A 217 27.67 -25.19 21.96
C ARG A 217 28.06 -24.31 23.14
N ASP A 218 29.33 -24.36 23.51
CA ASP A 218 29.83 -23.73 24.73
C ASP A 218 30.26 -22.27 24.53
N GLY A 219 30.31 -21.80 23.25
CA GLY A 219 30.69 -20.42 22.91
C GLY A 219 32.15 -20.06 23.26
N THR A 220 33.01 -21.06 23.40
CA THR A 220 34.41 -20.86 23.85
C THR A 220 35.29 -20.12 22.86
N MET A 221 34.93 -20.16 21.54
CA MET A 221 35.70 -19.52 20.47
C MET A 221 34.77 -18.71 19.56
N PRO A 222 34.17 -17.58 20.04
CA PRO A 222 33.12 -16.87 19.33
C PRO A 222 33.55 -16.25 17.99
N TYR A 223 34.84 -15.96 17.81
CA TYR A 223 35.37 -15.43 16.55
C TYR A 223 35.60 -16.51 15.50
N LEU A 224 35.92 -17.74 15.92
CA LEU A 224 36.19 -18.86 15.02
C LEU A 224 34.92 -19.64 14.70
N TYR A 225 34.05 -19.81 15.69
CA TYR A 225 32.77 -20.54 15.63
C TYR A 225 31.65 -19.66 16.17
N PRO A 226 31.21 -18.66 15.37
CA PRO A 226 30.16 -17.75 15.80
C PRO A 226 28.80 -18.44 15.83
N ASN A 227 28.04 -18.16 16.88
CA ASN A 227 26.64 -18.55 17.01
C ASN A 227 25.79 -17.28 17.14
N VAL A 228 25.56 -16.61 16.02
CA VAL A 228 24.86 -15.32 15.96
C VAL A 228 23.54 -15.47 15.23
N ASN A 229 22.47 -15.04 15.86
CA ASN A 229 21.19 -14.91 15.17
C ASN A 229 21.13 -13.57 14.43
N TRP A 230 21.52 -13.58 13.17
CA TRP A 230 21.56 -12.39 12.31
C TRP A 230 20.21 -11.72 12.13
N VAL A 231 19.13 -12.45 12.30
CA VAL A 231 17.77 -11.86 12.23
C VAL A 231 17.53 -10.97 13.43
N ASP A 232 17.90 -11.41 14.62
CA ASP A 232 17.74 -10.62 15.85
C ASP A 232 18.67 -9.41 15.89
N GLU A 233 19.89 -9.55 15.35
CA GLU A 233 20.85 -8.45 15.25
C GLU A 233 20.49 -7.41 14.19
N THR A 234 19.88 -7.83 13.08
CA THR A 234 19.64 -6.96 11.92
C THR A 234 18.26 -6.32 11.96
N PHE A 235 17.24 -7.05 12.39
CA PHE A 235 15.86 -6.58 12.36
C PHE A 235 15.39 -6.12 13.73
N ARG A 236 14.88 -4.89 13.78
CA ARG A 236 14.18 -4.40 14.97
C ARG A 236 12.78 -5.02 15.03
N ASP A 237 12.35 -5.44 16.21
CA ASP A 237 11.02 -6.02 16.43
C ASP A 237 9.91 -4.99 16.15
N ASN A 238 10.17 -3.72 16.45
CA ASN A 238 9.22 -2.64 16.31
C ASN A 238 9.86 -1.44 15.59
N ALA A 239 9.11 -0.83 14.70
CA ALA A 239 9.45 0.44 14.08
C ALA A 239 8.33 1.45 14.32
N MET A 240 8.71 2.71 14.52
CA MET A 240 7.80 3.84 14.66
C MET A 240 7.98 4.76 13.48
N THR A 241 6.88 5.17 12.87
CA THR A 241 6.88 6.15 11.80
C THR A 241 5.94 7.28 12.15
N ASN A 242 6.45 8.51 12.08
CA ASN A 242 5.66 9.73 12.25
C ASN A 242 5.52 10.42 10.90
N LYS A 243 4.31 10.75 10.54
CA LYS A 243 3.99 11.46 9.30
C LYS A 243 3.24 12.73 9.66
N TYR A 244 3.72 13.84 9.15
CA TYR A 244 3.11 15.16 9.30
C TYR A 244 2.71 15.63 7.90
N ASN A 245 1.47 16.04 7.73
CA ASN A 245 0.99 16.63 6.49
C ASN A 245 0.25 17.93 6.78
N ILE A 246 0.58 18.97 6.05
CA ILE A 246 -0.08 20.28 6.12
C ILE A 246 -0.55 20.60 4.70
N GLU A 247 -1.86 20.73 4.55
CA GLU A 247 -2.52 21.00 3.28
C GLU A 247 -3.17 22.38 3.32
N PHE A 248 -2.84 23.24 2.37
CA PHE A 248 -3.50 24.51 2.14
C PHE A 248 -4.29 24.44 0.86
N ARG A 249 -5.59 24.70 0.95
CA ARG A 249 -6.50 24.66 -0.18
C ARG A 249 -7.34 25.92 -0.22
N GLY A 250 -7.40 26.56 -1.37
CA GLY A 250 -8.22 27.76 -1.47
C GLY A 250 -8.26 28.37 -2.85
N GLY A 251 -8.82 29.54 -2.93
CA GLY A 251 -8.89 30.35 -4.15
C GLY A 251 -9.72 31.59 -4.00
N GLY A 252 -9.54 32.52 -4.93
CA GLY A 252 -10.38 33.68 -5.11
C GLY A 252 -11.38 33.45 -6.27
N GLU A 253 -11.90 34.53 -6.85
CA GLU A 253 -12.81 34.44 -8.00
C GLU A 253 -12.14 33.93 -9.27
N LYS A 254 -10.85 34.28 -9.48
CA LYS A 254 -10.11 34.02 -10.73
C LYS A 254 -9.00 33.00 -10.63
N PHE A 255 -8.60 32.59 -9.44
CA PHE A 255 -7.53 31.63 -9.22
C PHE A 255 -7.85 30.67 -8.09
N ARG A 256 -7.26 29.52 -8.14
CA ARG A 256 -7.33 28.50 -7.09
C ARG A 256 -5.96 27.89 -6.87
N TYR A 257 -5.68 27.47 -5.66
CA TYR A 257 -4.41 26.88 -5.25
C TYR A 257 -4.62 25.65 -4.37
N TYR A 258 -3.70 24.76 -4.47
CA TYR A 258 -3.52 23.59 -3.62
C TYR A 258 -2.02 23.41 -3.36
N THR A 259 -1.64 23.20 -2.11
CA THR A 259 -0.24 22.96 -1.73
C THR A 259 -0.18 22.14 -0.47
#